data_16c47ed362a60e6e7ea5c20e266da2ef
#
_entry.id   16c47ed362a60e6e7ea5c20e266da2ef
#
_cell.length_a   1.000
_cell.length_b   1.000
_cell.length_c   1.000
_cell.angle_alpha   90.00
_cell.angle_beta   90.00
_cell.angle_gamma   90.00
#
_symmetry.space_group_name_H-M   'P 1'
#
loop_
_entity.id
_entity.type
_entity.pdbx_description
1 polymer ?
#
loop_
_entity_poly.entity_id
_entity_poly.type
_entity_poly.pdbx_seq_one_letter_code
_entity_poly.pdbx_strand_id
1 'polypeptide(L)'
;MDTNPLPLANKGKMPPSIPYIIGNEAAERFSFYGMKAILTTFLAAQFFALCANPNAAANEQTHAFIAMTYLLPLVGGMLADWFLGKYKTILYLSLLYCVGHACLAAFETSLSGFTMGLMFISMGAGGIKPCVSANVGDQFDRSNQHLMSKVFNAFYFSINFGSFFSTLLIPYTLKHY
;
A
#
# COMPACT_ATOMS: atom_id res chain seq x y z
N MET A 1 34.80 -9.26 10.56
CA MET A 1 33.94 -9.07 9.34
C MET A 1 34.86 -9.18 8.13
N ASP A 2 34.68 -10.23 7.35
CA ASP A 2 35.47 -10.43 6.12
C ASP A 2 35.07 -9.39 5.08
N THR A 3 35.90 -8.39 4.85
CA THR A 3 35.68 -7.30 3.90
C THR A 3 36.13 -7.65 2.47
N ASN A 4 36.55 -8.90 2.26
CA ASN A 4 37.04 -9.32 0.95
C ASN A 4 35.87 -9.48 -0.04
N PRO A 5 35.82 -8.72 -1.17
CA PRO A 5 34.76 -8.86 -2.13
C PRO A 5 34.82 -10.27 -2.76
N LEU A 6 33.67 -10.93 -2.82
CA LEU A 6 33.53 -12.24 -3.47
C LEU A 6 34.07 -12.19 -4.91
N PRO A 7 34.81 -13.22 -5.38
CA PRO A 7 35.26 -13.30 -6.76
C PRO A 7 34.06 -13.17 -7.72
N LEU A 8 34.25 -12.53 -8.86
CA LEU A 8 33.20 -12.30 -9.88
C LEU A 8 32.49 -13.59 -10.33
N ALA A 9 33.18 -14.72 -10.29
CA ALA A 9 32.66 -16.04 -10.66
C ALA A 9 31.58 -16.58 -9.69
N ASN A 10 31.46 -16.04 -8.46
CA ASN A 10 30.53 -16.51 -7.42
C ASN A 10 29.43 -15.47 -7.08
N LYS A 11 29.15 -14.52 -7.98
CA LYS A 11 28.06 -13.57 -7.77
C LYS A 11 26.72 -14.28 -7.93
N GLY A 12 25.90 -14.19 -6.90
CA GLY A 12 24.53 -14.74 -6.89
C GLY A 12 23.61 -14.07 -7.89
N LYS A 13 22.57 -14.77 -8.28
CA LYS A 13 21.54 -14.30 -9.23
C LYS A 13 20.47 -13.46 -8.51
N MET A 14 19.69 -12.75 -9.31
CA MET A 14 18.49 -12.04 -8.83
C MET A 14 17.52 -13.04 -8.19
N PRO A 15 17.03 -12.79 -6.95
CA PRO A 15 16.02 -13.64 -6.34
C PRO A 15 14.73 -13.65 -7.17
N PRO A 16 14.14 -14.84 -7.45
CA PRO A 16 12.98 -14.96 -8.33
C PRO A 16 11.70 -14.33 -7.74
N SER A 17 11.65 -14.09 -6.45
CA SER A 17 10.54 -13.43 -5.75
C SER A 17 10.45 -11.92 -6.02
N ILE A 18 11.55 -11.28 -6.36
CA ILE A 18 11.63 -9.81 -6.48
C ILE A 18 10.63 -9.23 -7.50
N PRO A 19 10.47 -9.75 -8.74
CA PRO A 19 9.48 -9.20 -9.68
C PRO A 19 8.05 -9.27 -9.15
N TYR A 20 7.70 -10.32 -8.42
CA TYR A 20 6.37 -10.47 -7.82
C TYR A 20 6.13 -9.47 -6.68
N ILE A 21 7.14 -9.24 -5.84
CA ILE A 21 7.05 -8.25 -4.75
C ILE A 21 6.90 -6.85 -5.33
N ILE A 22 7.70 -6.49 -6.33
CA ILE A 22 7.62 -5.18 -6.99
C ILE A 22 6.27 -4.99 -7.69
N GLY A 23 5.80 -6.00 -8.42
CA GLY A 23 4.51 -5.94 -9.12
C GLY A 23 3.33 -5.80 -8.16
N ASN A 24 3.33 -6.55 -7.06
CA ASN A 24 2.29 -6.47 -6.03
C ASN A 24 2.27 -5.07 -5.37
N GLU A 25 3.43 -4.53 -5.04
CA GLU A 25 3.55 -3.18 -4.45
C GLU A 25 3.07 -2.11 -5.43
N ALA A 26 3.45 -2.20 -6.72
CA ALA A 26 2.97 -1.27 -7.75
C ALA A 26 1.45 -1.27 -7.88
N ALA A 27 0.82 -2.46 -7.87
CA ALA A 27 -0.63 -2.61 -7.94
C ALA A 27 -1.32 -2.05 -6.70
N GLU A 28 -0.79 -2.32 -5.51
CA GLU A 28 -1.32 -1.79 -4.25
C GLU A 28 -1.21 -0.26 -4.23
N ARG A 29 -0.07 0.32 -4.61
CA ARG A 29 0.10 1.78 -4.68
C ARG A 29 -0.84 2.42 -5.70
N PHE A 30 -0.99 1.81 -6.88
CA PHE A 30 -1.94 2.27 -7.89
C PHE A 30 -3.36 2.35 -7.31
N SER A 31 -3.82 1.27 -6.68
CA SER A 31 -5.15 1.18 -6.06
C SER A 31 -5.33 2.20 -4.94
N PHE A 32 -4.38 2.29 -4.00
CA PHE A 32 -4.45 3.17 -2.85
C PHE A 32 -4.46 4.66 -3.22
N TYR A 33 -3.51 5.10 -4.06
CA TYR A 33 -3.42 6.51 -4.45
C TYR A 33 -4.55 6.93 -5.38
N GLY A 34 -5.02 6.02 -6.25
CA GLY A 34 -6.17 6.28 -7.10
C GLY A 34 -7.46 6.47 -6.30
N MET A 35 -7.75 5.57 -5.38
CA MET A 35 -8.89 5.72 -4.46
C MET A 35 -8.78 7.00 -3.64
N LYS A 36 -7.61 7.27 -3.05
CA LYS A 36 -7.35 8.46 -2.25
C LYS A 36 -7.58 9.76 -3.05
N ALA A 37 -7.25 9.77 -4.35
CA ALA A 37 -7.39 10.96 -5.20
C ALA A 37 -8.85 11.40 -5.40
N ILE A 38 -9.80 10.48 -5.31
CA ILE A 38 -11.23 10.77 -5.47
C ILE A 38 -12.01 10.73 -4.15
N LEU A 39 -11.41 10.24 -3.06
CA LEU A 39 -12.10 9.93 -1.80
C LEU A 39 -12.85 11.12 -1.23
N THR A 40 -12.20 12.28 -1.10
CA THR A 40 -12.84 13.47 -0.51
C THR A 40 -14.01 13.96 -1.35
N THR A 41 -13.85 13.98 -2.67
CA THR A 41 -14.91 14.40 -3.60
C THR A 41 -16.10 13.45 -3.54
N PHE A 42 -15.84 12.15 -3.50
CA PHE A 42 -16.86 11.11 -3.36
C PHE A 42 -17.62 11.25 -2.04
N LEU A 43 -16.90 11.36 -0.91
CA LEU A 43 -17.51 11.53 0.41
C LEU A 43 -18.40 12.78 0.48
N ALA A 44 -17.93 13.91 -0.05
CA ALA A 44 -18.68 15.16 -0.06
C ALA A 44 -19.97 15.04 -0.87
N ALA A 45 -19.91 14.41 -2.04
CA ALA A 45 -21.05 14.26 -2.93
C ALA A 45 -22.05 13.20 -2.45
N GLN A 46 -21.55 12.06 -1.95
CA GLN A 46 -22.39 10.90 -1.65
C GLN A 46 -22.98 10.93 -0.24
N PHE A 47 -22.18 11.31 0.77
CA PHE A 47 -22.59 11.19 2.16
C PHE A 47 -22.84 12.52 2.87
N PHE A 48 -22.15 13.57 2.45
CA PHE A 48 -22.20 14.86 3.15
C PHE A 48 -22.88 15.97 2.35
N ALA A 49 -23.53 15.66 1.22
CA ALA A 49 -24.17 16.64 0.33
C ALA A 49 -25.19 17.54 1.06
N LEU A 50 -25.86 17.03 2.09
CA LEU A 50 -26.87 17.77 2.88
C LEU A 50 -26.30 18.47 4.12
N CYS A 51 -25.00 18.36 4.42
CA CYS A 51 -24.36 19.04 5.52
C CYS A 51 -24.19 20.53 5.21
N ALA A 52 -24.10 21.35 6.25
CA ALA A 52 -23.84 22.79 6.12
C ALA A 52 -22.51 23.08 5.40
N ASN A 53 -21.51 22.22 5.56
CA ASN A 53 -20.24 22.29 4.85
C ASN A 53 -19.76 20.88 4.44
N PRO A 54 -20.21 20.37 3.25
CA PRO A 54 -19.88 19.03 2.78
C PRO A 54 -18.39 18.75 2.67
N ASN A 55 -17.62 19.73 2.18
CA ASN A 55 -16.19 19.59 1.99
C ASN A 55 -15.42 19.47 3.31
N ALA A 56 -15.84 20.22 4.35
CA ALA A 56 -15.21 20.14 5.67
C ALA A 56 -15.42 18.74 6.29
N ALA A 57 -16.65 18.23 6.27
CA ALA A 57 -16.98 16.89 6.78
C ALA A 57 -16.24 15.78 6.00
N ALA A 58 -16.19 15.86 4.66
CA ALA A 58 -15.45 14.93 3.84
C ALA A 58 -13.94 14.96 4.09
N ASN A 59 -13.37 16.15 4.30
CA ASN A 59 -11.96 16.31 4.64
C ASN A 59 -11.64 15.70 6.01
N GLU A 60 -12.48 15.91 7.02
CA GLU A 60 -12.31 15.30 8.34
C GLU A 60 -12.23 13.78 8.27
N GLN A 61 -13.18 13.15 7.56
CA GLN A 61 -13.18 11.70 7.34
C GLN A 61 -11.94 11.23 6.56
N THR A 62 -11.54 11.96 5.52
CA THR A 62 -10.34 11.65 4.72
C THR A 62 -9.07 11.77 5.58
N HIS A 63 -8.96 12.81 6.40
CA HIS A 63 -7.81 12.99 7.29
C HIS A 63 -7.74 11.91 8.36
N ALA A 64 -8.88 11.51 8.94
CA ALA A 64 -8.95 10.40 9.89
C ALA A 64 -8.45 9.09 9.25
N PHE A 65 -8.89 8.77 8.03
CA PHE A 65 -8.41 7.62 7.25
C PHE A 65 -6.89 7.67 7.01
N ILE A 66 -6.38 8.84 6.60
CA ILE A 66 -4.95 9.04 6.35
C ILE A 66 -4.14 8.87 7.65
N ALA A 67 -4.59 9.49 8.74
CA ALA A 67 -3.93 9.38 10.05
C ALA A 67 -3.83 7.93 10.51
N MET A 68 -4.92 7.16 10.41
CA MET A 68 -4.91 5.73 10.71
C MET A 68 -3.90 4.97 9.84
N THR A 69 -3.85 5.24 8.53
CA THR A 69 -2.92 4.59 7.61
C THR A 69 -1.44 4.86 7.98
N TYR A 70 -1.14 6.00 8.59
CA TYR A 70 0.22 6.34 9.06
C TYR A 70 0.54 5.84 10.46
N LEU A 71 -0.45 5.55 11.30
CA LEU A 71 -0.25 4.96 12.64
C LEU A 71 -0.10 3.44 12.59
N LEU A 72 -0.81 2.78 11.68
CA LEU A 72 -0.87 1.32 11.58
C LEU A 72 0.43 0.61 11.15
N PRO A 73 1.43 1.24 10.50
CA PRO A 73 2.74 0.64 10.29
C PRO A 73 3.42 0.13 11.56
N LEU A 74 3.22 0.81 12.69
CA LEU A 74 3.75 0.37 13.98
C LEU A 74 3.13 -0.96 14.40
N VAL A 75 1.81 -1.09 14.27
CA VAL A 75 1.07 -2.31 14.60
C VAL A 75 1.44 -3.45 13.63
N GLY A 76 1.53 -3.15 12.33
CA GLY A 76 1.91 -4.14 11.31
C GLY A 76 3.33 -4.69 11.52
N GLY A 77 4.28 -3.82 11.84
CA GLY A 77 5.65 -4.23 12.20
C GLY A 77 5.69 -5.12 13.43
N MET A 78 5.03 -4.73 14.51
CA MET A 78 4.93 -5.54 15.73
C MET A 78 4.27 -6.90 15.47
N LEU A 79 3.20 -6.93 14.67
CA LEU A 79 2.52 -8.18 14.31
C LEU A 79 3.44 -9.12 13.51
N ALA A 80 4.26 -8.55 12.61
CA ALA A 80 5.22 -9.31 11.83
C ALA A 80 6.37 -9.84 12.69
N ASP A 81 6.90 -9.04 13.61
CA ASP A 81 8.09 -9.39 14.38
C ASP A 81 7.76 -10.36 15.54
N TRP A 82 6.59 -10.22 16.17
CA TRP A 82 6.25 -10.99 17.37
C TRP A 82 5.41 -12.22 17.12
N PHE A 83 4.58 -12.26 16.06
CA PHE A 83 3.56 -13.31 15.94
C PHE A 83 3.59 -14.08 14.62
N LEU A 84 3.55 -13.40 13.46
CA LEU A 84 3.24 -14.06 12.19
C LEU A 84 4.45 -14.22 11.26
N GLY A 85 5.48 -13.40 11.43
CA GLY A 85 6.54 -13.25 10.43
C GLY A 85 6.10 -12.39 9.24
N LYS A 86 7.07 -11.79 8.53
CA LYS A 86 6.83 -10.79 7.48
C LYS A 86 5.92 -11.29 6.36
N TYR A 87 6.17 -12.49 5.83
CA TYR A 87 5.42 -13.04 4.71
C TYR A 87 3.92 -13.24 5.03
N LYS A 88 3.61 -13.88 6.16
CA LYS A 88 2.21 -14.12 6.57
C LYS A 88 1.49 -12.81 6.87
N THR A 89 2.18 -11.86 7.51
CA THR A 89 1.62 -10.54 7.79
C THR A 89 1.26 -9.81 6.49
N ILE A 90 2.15 -9.82 5.49
CA ILE A 90 1.87 -9.25 4.17
C ILE A 90 0.64 -9.93 3.56
N LEU A 91 0.59 -11.26 3.55
CA LEU A 91 -0.51 -12.02 2.96
C LEU A 91 -1.86 -11.69 3.59
N TYR A 92 -1.98 -11.77 4.92
CA TYR A 92 -3.24 -11.53 5.62
C TYR A 92 -3.69 -10.07 5.52
N LEU A 93 -2.78 -9.14 5.62
CA LEU A 93 -3.10 -7.71 5.48
C LEU A 93 -3.45 -7.33 4.03
N SER A 94 -2.86 -7.98 3.03
CA SER A 94 -3.26 -7.81 1.63
C SER A 94 -4.67 -8.34 1.37
N LEU A 95 -5.05 -9.47 1.96
CA LEU A 95 -6.42 -9.97 1.89
C LEU A 95 -7.40 -9.01 2.58
N LEU A 96 -7.04 -8.49 3.75
CA LEU A 96 -7.86 -7.49 4.45
C LEU A 96 -8.01 -6.21 3.64
N TYR A 97 -6.96 -5.76 2.95
CA TYR A 97 -7.00 -4.65 2.01
C TYR A 97 -8.00 -4.88 0.86
N CYS A 98 -7.98 -6.07 0.27
CA CYS A 98 -8.94 -6.44 -0.77
C CYS A 98 -10.39 -6.46 -0.25
N VAL A 99 -10.61 -7.00 0.95
CA VAL A 99 -11.92 -6.97 1.62
C VAL A 99 -12.37 -5.52 1.86
N GLY A 100 -11.45 -4.64 2.26
CA GLY A 100 -11.74 -3.21 2.42
C GLY A 100 -12.27 -2.58 1.13
N HIS A 101 -11.61 -2.81 -0.01
CA HIS A 101 -12.10 -2.32 -1.32
C HIS A 101 -13.45 -2.94 -1.72
N ALA A 102 -13.66 -4.22 -1.43
CA ALA A 102 -14.95 -4.87 -1.66
C ALA A 102 -16.05 -4.23 -0.80
N CYS A 103 -15.75 -3.86 0.46
CA CYS A 103 -16.68 -3.13 1.32
C CYS A 103 -17.02 -1.74 0.76
N LEU A 104 -16.04 -0.99 0.23
CA LEU A 104 -16.33 0.31 -0.40
C LEU A 104 -17.32 0.17 -1.55
N ALA A 105 -17.15 -0.86 -2.38
CA ALA A 105 -18.07 -1.10 -3.51
C ALA A 105 -19.45 -1.62 -3.05
N ALA A 106 -19.49 -2.49 -2.03
CA ALA A 106 -20.75 -3.06 -1.53
C ALA A 106 -21.59 -2.08 -0.71
N PHE A 107 -20.94 -1.14 -0.02
CA PHE A 107 -21.58 -0.19 0.89
C PHE A 107 -21.44 1.27 0.44
N GLU A 108 -21.48 1.51 -0.87
CA GLU A 108 -21.35 2.85 -1.47
C GLU A 108 -22.45 3.84 -1.03
N THR A 109 -23.58 3.36 -0.51
CA THR A 109 -24.70 4.17 0.00
C THR A 109 -24.78 4.24 1.52
N SER A 110 -23.97 3.47 2.24
CA SER A 110 -23.95 3.40 3.71
C SER A 110 -22.66 3.99 4.27
N LEU A 111 -22.72 5.14 4.93
CA LEU A 111 -21.55 5.79 5.53
C LEU A 111 -20.82 4.87 6.52
N SER A 112 -21.54 4.13 7.36
CA SER A 112 -20.93 3.22 8.33
C SER A 112 -20.21 2.05 7.66
N GLY A 113 -20.84 1.43 6.65
CA GLY A 113 -20.23 0.35 5.87
C GLY A 113 -19.02 0.84 5.05
N PHE A 114 -19.12 2.03 4.45
CA PHE A 114 -18.03 2.65 3.72
C PHE A 114 -16.84 2.97 4.65
N THR A 115 -17.11 3.56 5.82
CA THR A 115 -16.08 3.83 6.84
C THR A 115 -15.40 2.55 7.33
N MET A 116 -16.14 1.45 7.53
CA MET A 116 -15.57 0.15 7.85
C MET A 116 -14.63 -0.35 6.74
N GLY A 117 -15.00 -0.17 5.47
CA GLY A 117 -14.12 -0.46 4.33
C GLY A 117 -12.83 0.37 4.38
N LEU A 118 -12.91 1.66 4.66
CA LEU A 118 -11.73 2.53 4.83
C LEU A 118 -10.83 2.07 5.99
N MET A 119 -11.41 1.60 7.10
CA MET A 119 -10.63 1.02 8.21
C MET A 119 -9.85 -0.22 7.78
N PHE A 120 -10.49 -1.15 7.05
CA PHE A 120 -9.80 -2.34 6.54
C PHE A 120 -8.69 -2.00 5.55
N ILE A 121 -8.91 -1.00 4.67
CA ILE A 121 -7.88 -0.49 3.77
C ILE A 121 -6.70 0.12 4.56
N SER A 122 -6.99 0.92 5.59
CA SER A 122 -5.95 1.51 6.44
C SER A 122 -5.12 0.44 7.15
N MET A 123 -5.77 -0.58 7.70
CA MET A 123 -5.09 -1.71 8.36
C MET A 123 -4.22 -2.48 7.37
N GLY A 124 -4.77 -2.78 6.19
CA GLY A 124 -4.04 -3.46 5.13
C GLY A 124 -2.85 -2.64 4.64
N ALA A 125 -3.10 -1.51 4.01
CA ALA A 125 -2.07 -0.67 3.40
C ALA A 125 -1.03 -0.15 4.42
N GLY A 126 -1.48 0.30 5.60
CA GLY A 126 -0.60 0.78 6.66
C GLY A 126 0.29 -0.33 7.20
N GLY A 127 -0.30 -1.46 7.59
CA GLY A 127 0.43 -2.56 8.21
C GLY A 127 1.38 -3.31 7.26
N ILE A 128 1.13 -3.30 5.95
CA ILE A 128 2.01 -3.94 4.96
C ILE A 128 3.32 -3.17 4.76
N LYS A 129 3.28 -1.85 4.79
CA LYS A 129 4.43 -0.97 4.43
C LYS A 129 5.78 -1.38 5.04
N PRO A 130 5.92 -1.54 6.36
CA PRO A 130 7.20 -1.91 6.96
C PRO A 130 7.62 -3.34 6.57
N CYS A 131 6.64 -4.24 6.41
CA CYS A 131 6.89 -5.64 6.13
C CYS A 131 7.40 -5.88 4.70
N VAL A 132 6.87 -5.16 3.69
CA VAL A 132 7.26 -5.37 2.29
C VAL A 132 8.69 -4.93 2.05
N SER A 133 9.09 -3.74 2.48
CA SER A 133 10.48 -3.26 2.32
C SER A 133 11.48 -4.15 3.06
N ALA A 134 11.16 -4.59 4.27
CA ALA A 134 11.98 -5.53 5.02
C ALA A 134 12.05 -6.90 4.33
N ASN A 135 10.93 -7.40 3.79
CA ASN A 135 10.89 -8.67 3.05
C ASN A 135 11.72 -8.61 1.75
N VAL A 136 11.76 -7.46 1.06
CA VAL A 136 12.69 -7.25 -0.07
C VAL A 136 14.14 -7.41 0.39
N GLY A 137 14.52 -6.78 1.51
CA GLY A 137 15.87 -6.89 2.06
C GLY A 137 16.26 -8.32 2.42
N ASP A 138 15.33 -9.10 2.98
CA ASP A 138 15.54 -10.49 3.38
C ASP A 138 15.80 -11.46 2.20
N GLN A 139 15.52 -11.04 0.96
CA GLN A 139 15.83 -11.83 -0.24
C GLN A 139 17.31 -11.82 -0.63
N PHE A 140 18.13 -11.00 0.03
CA PHE A 140 19.53 -10.81 -0.31
C PHE A 140 20.47 -11.43 0.73
N ASP A 141 21.48 -12.12 0.23
CA ASP A 141 22.61 -12.66 0.98
C ASP A 141 23.95 -12.04 0.51
N ARG A 142 25.07 -12.52 1.03
CA ARG A 142 26.40 -12.04 0.65
C ARG A 142 26.71 -12.20 -0.85
N SER A 143 26.13 -13.21 -1.52
CA SER A 143 26.42 -13.52 -2.92
C SER A 143 25.74 -12.53 -3.90
N ASN A 144 24.54 -12.06 -3.56
CA ASN A 144 23.71 -11.21 -4.42
C ASN A 144 23.49 -9.79 -3.87
N GLN A 145 24.11 -9.43 -2.74
CA GLN A 145 23.97 -8.11 -2.10
C GLN A 145 24.29 -6.93 -3.05
N HIS A 146 25.15 -7.13 -4.04
CA HIS A 146 25.46 -6.13 -5.07
C HIS A 146 24.25 -5.73 -5.94
N LEU A 147 23.19 -6.54 -5.96
CA LEU A 147 21.93 -6.26 -6.67
C LEU A 147 20.92 -5.48 -5.83
N MET A 148 21.09 -5.43 -4.51
CA MET A 148 20.14 -4.84 -3.57
C MET A 148 19.79 -3.39 -3.94
N SER A 149 20.76 -2.54 -4.20
CA SER A 149 20.53 -1.13 -4.57
C SER A 149 19.70 -1.02 -5.85
N LYS A 150 20.00 -1.85 -6.87
CA LYS A 150 19.23 -1.88 -8.12
C LYS A 150 17.79 -2.27 -7.89
N VAL A 151 17.55 -3.25 -7.02
CA VAL A 151 16.19 -3.72 -6.69
C VAL A 151 15.42 -2.66 -5.92
N PHE A 152 16.02 -2.02 -4.92
CA PHE A 152 15.35 -0.92 -4.21
C PHE A 152 15.04 0.26 -5.13
N ASN A 153 15.92 0.60 -6.09
CA ASN A 153 15.64 1.64 -7.08
C ASN A 153 14.42 1.24 -7.95
N ALA A 154 14.34 0.00 -8.42
CA ALA A 154 13.19 -0.49 -9.17
C ALA A 154 11.91 -0.50 -8.33
N PHE A 155 12.02 -0.90 -7.05
CA PHE A 155 10.91 -0.90 -6.09
C PHE A 155 10.34 0.52 -5.89
N TYR A 156 11.18 1.50 -5.58
CA TYR A 156 10.74 2.89 -5.43
C TYR A 156 10.23 3.51 -6.74
N PHE A 157 10.84 3.15 -7.87
CA PHE A 157 10.35 3.57 -9.18
C PHE A 157 8.92 3.05 -9.42
N SER A 158 8.65 1.77 -9.14
CA SER A 158 7.33 1.16 -9.33
C SER A 158 6.26 1.79 -8.45
N ILE A 159 6.59 2.15 -7.19
CA ILE A 159 5.71 2.88 -6.28
C ILE A 159 5.31 4.24 -6.87
N ASN A 160 6.30 5.02 -7.31
CA ASN A 160 6.06 6.36 -7.87
C ASN A 160 5.32 6.28 -9.21
N PHE A 161 5.66 5.31 -10.05
CA PHE A 161 4.97 5.06 -11.33
C PHE A 161 3.50 4.73 -11.10
N GLY A 162 3.20 3.76 -10.23
CA GLY A 162 1.82 3.38 -9.89
C GLY A 162 1.02 4.55 -9.33
N SER A 163 1.58 5.31 -8.38
CA SER A 163 0.90 6.46 -7.78
C SER A 163 0.67 7.60 -8.75
N PHE A 164 1.65 7.91 -9.62
CA PHE A 164 1.54 8.96 -10.63
C PHE A 164 0.40 8.67 -11.62
N PHE A 165 0.40 7.49 -12.22
CA PHE A 165 -0.62 7.14 -13.20
C PHE A 165 -2.01 7.02 -12.58
N SER A 166 -2.13 6.48 -11.38
CA SER A 166 -3.43 6.33 -10.72
C SER A 166 -4.05 7.68 -10.35
N THR A 167 -3.26 8.63 -9.85
CA THR A 167 -3.74 9.98 -9.50
C THR A 167 -4.20 10.78 -10.71
N LEU A 168 -3.73 10.47 -11.91
CA LEU A 168 -4.20 11.08 -13.15
C LEU A 168 -5.40 10.35 -13.75
N LEU A 169 -5.32 9.02 -13.85
CA LEU A 169 -6.31 8.21 -14.57
C LEU A 169 -7.64 8.08 -13.80
N ILE A 170 -7.59 7.86 -12.48
CA ILE A 170 -8.81 7.61 -11.70
C ILE A 170 -9.74 8.85 -11.63
N PRO A 171 -9.26 10.07 -11.32
CA PRO A 171 -10.11 11.26 -11.41
C PRO A 171 -10.58 11.57 -12.83
N TYR A 172 -9.76 11.27 -13.84
CA TYR A 172 -10.16 11.43 -15.25
C TYR A 172 -11.33 10.52 -15.61
N THR A 173 -11.26 9.23 -15.23
CA THR A 173 -12.37 8.29 -15.46
C THR A 173 -13.62 8.70 -14.72
N LEU A 174 -13.52 9.08 -13.43
CA LEU A 174 -14.67 9.56 -12.64
C LEU A 174 -15.38 10.77 -13.29
N LYS A 175 -14.64 11.63 -13.98
CA LYS A 175 -15.22 12.83 -14.62
C LYS A 175 -15.92 12.50 -15.94
N HIS A 176 -15.56 11.41 -16.62
CA HIS A 176 -16.04 11.12 -17.99
C HIS A 176 -17.01 9.93 -18.05
N TYR A 177 -17.17 9.20 -16.98
CA TYR A 177 -18.12 8.08 -16.82
C TYR A 177 -18.97 8.26 -15.57
#